data_347be4664419b5d7223920f664d63dc5
#
_entry.id   347be4664419b5d7223920f664d63dc5
#
_cell.length_a   1.000
_cell.length_b   1.000
_cell.length_c   1.000
_cell.angle_alpha   90.00
_cell.angle_beta   90.00
_cell.angle_gamma   90.00
#
_symmetry.space_group_name_H-M   'P 1'
#
loop_
_entity.id
_entity.type
_entity.pdbx_description
1 polymer ?
#
loop_
_entity_poly.entity_id
_entity_poly.type
_entity_poly.pdbx_seq_one_letter_code
_entity_poly.pdbx_strand_id
1 'polypeptide(L)'
;HLLAFNLYCKIPFGTIHLRNPRLIELAGLLGRTPSSVSYKLANFARMDPALQARGIAGLTHGAKGEEDVWRAFQADAEAVAFESERLLAQRREKPLEVSADIDDRDLPADGKERESVVRVRVNQSFFRGRILSAYDHRCCVTGLAVPELLVASHIRPWSMDRANRLNPRNGLCLNALHDRA
;
A
#
# COMPACT_ATOMS: atom_id res chain seq x y z
N HIS A 1 7.89 -6.85 -10.53
CA HIS A 1 8.30 -5.72 -9.72
C HIS A 1 7.09 -5.01 -9.09
N LEU A 2 6.01 -4.75 -9.87
CA LEU A 2 4.84 -4.01 -9.40
C LEU A 2 4.17 -4.64 -8.16
N LEU A 3 3.98 -5.96 -8.12
CA LEU A 3 3.42 -6.64 -6.94
C LEU A 3 4.35 -6.61 -5.71
N ALA A 4 5.67 -6.66 -5.92
CA ALA A 4 6.63 -6.45 -4.84
C ALA A 4 6.55 -5.02 -4.28
N PHE A 5 6.39 -4.02 -5.16
CA PHE A 5 6.16 -2.63 -4.76
C PHE A 5 4.86 -2.46 -3.98
N ASN A 6 3.77 -3.10 -4.43
CA ASN A 6 2.49 -3.09 -3.70
C ASN A 6 2.66 -3.59 -2.27
N LEU A 7 3.32 -4.74 -2.10
CA LEU A 7 3.57 -5.28 -0.77
C LEU A 7 4.52 -4.39 0.06
N TYR A 8 5.58 -3.84 -0.56
CA TYR A 8 6.50 -2.90 0.08
C TYR A 8 5.76 -1.69 0.69
N CYS A 9 4.79 -1.16 -0.02
CA CYS A 9 3.98 -0.04 0.46
C CYS A 9 3.07 -0.39 1.66
N LYS A 10 2.76 -1.68 1.86
CA LYS A 10 1.72 -2.13 2.80
C LYS A 10 2.23 -2.88 4.03
N ILE A 11 3.55 -3.08 4.14
CA ILE A 11 4.15 -3.70 5.33
C ILE A 11 5.26 -2.83 5.88
N PRO A 12 5.39 -2.72 7.22
CA PRO A 12 6.51 -2.00 7.83
C PRO A 12 7.85 -2.58 7.38
N PHE A 13 8.83 -1.72 7.08
CA PHE A 13 10.14 -2.16 6.58
C PHE A 13 10.81 -3.20 7.49
N GLY A 14 10.72 -3.01 8.81
CA GLY A 14 11.27 -3.94 9.80
C GLY A 14 10.63 -5.34 9.80
N THR A 15 9.51 -5.52 9.09
CA THR A 15 8.82 -6.81 8.97
C THR A 15 9.17 -7.55 7.67
N ILE A 16 10.08 -7.02 6.84
CA ILE A 16 10.55 -7.67 5.62
C ILE A 16 11.53 -8.78 5.99
N HIS A 17 10.99 -9.95 6.32
CA HIS A 17 11.76 -11.15 6.63
C HIS A 17 11.06 -12.41 6.10
N LEU A 18 11.78 -13.50 5.99
CA LEU A 18 11.34 -14.75 5.33
C LEU A 18 10.12 -15.42 6.00
N ARG A 19 9.81 -15.07 7.25
CA ARG A 19 8.65 -15.60 7.99
C ARG A 19 7.42 -14.70 7.91
N ASN A 20 7.49 -13.56 7.21
CA ASN A 20 6.32 -12.68 7.07
C ASN A 20 5.26 -13.39 6.20
N PRO A 21 4.04 -13.62 6.71
CA PRO A 21 3.01 -14.38 5.99
C PRO A 21 2.60 -13.73 4.67
N ARG A 22 2.55 -12.39 4.60
CA ARG A 22 2.20 -11.65 3.37
C ARG A 22 3.29 -11.78 2.31
N LEU A 23 4.55 -11.84 2.74
CA LEU A 23 5.69 -12.06 1.84
C LEU A 23 5.70 -13.50 1.32
N ILE A 24 5.40 -14.48 2.17
CA ILE A 24 5.28 -15.90 1.79
C ILE A 24 4.13 -16.08 0.79
N GLU A 25 2.97 -15.48 1.05
CA GLU A 25 1.82 -15.48 0.13
C GLU A 25 2.23 -14.94 -1.24
N LEU A 26 2.84 -13.75 -1.28
CA LEU A 26 3.26 -13.16 -2.55
C LEU A 26 4.29 -14.03 -3.29
N ALA A 27 5.22 -14.63 -2.57
CA ALA A 27 6.20 -15.55 -3.16
C ALA A 27 5.51 -16.74 -3.84
N GLY A 28 4.51 -17.34 -3.18
CA GLY A 28 3.68 -18.41 -3.74
C GLY A 28 2.94 -17.99 -5.00
N LEU A 29 2.25 -16.83 -4.96
CA LEU A 29 1.51 -16.27 -6.11
C LEU A 29 2.41 -15.98 -7.33
N LEU A 30 3.70 -15.72 -7.10
CA LEU A 30 4.68 -15.43 -8.15
C LEU A 30 5.48 -16.64 -8.60
N GLY A 31 5.32 -17.80 -7.97
CA GLY A 31 6.19 -18.96 -8.19
C GLY A 31 7.67 -18.65 -7.86
N ARG A 32 7.90 -17.88 -6.80
CA ARG A 32 9.24 -17.44 -6.36
C ARG A 32 9.49 -17.84 -4.92
N THR A 33 10.77 -17.79 -4.51
CA THR A 33 11.15 -18.03 -3.11
C THR A 33 10.87 -16.78 -2.25
N PRO A 34 10.52 -16.94 -0.96
CA PRO A 34 10.40 -15.82 -0.03
C PRO A 34 11.66 -14.94 0.03
N SER A 35 12.86 -15.54 -0.09
CA SER A 35 14.12 -14.80 -0.15
C SER A 35 14.17 -13.87 -1.37
N SER A 36 13.80 -14.35 -2.56
CA SER A 36 13.79 -13.55 -3.78
C SER A 36 12.83 -12.35 -3.65
N VAL A 37 11.66 -12.55 -3.04
CA VAL A 37 10.70 -11.45 -2.80
C VAL A 37 11.25 -10.47 -1.75
N SER A 38 11.81 -10.96 -0.64
CA SER A 38 12.41 -10.12 0.40
C SER A 38 13.49 -9.19 -0.16
N TYR A 39 14.38 -9.70 -1.01
CA TYR A 39 15.39 -8.88 -1.70
C TYR A 39 14.75 -7.77 -2.58
N LYS A 40 13.65 -8.09 -3.27
CA LYS A 40 12.93 -7.11 -4.09
C LYS A 40 12.33 -5.98 -3.25
N LEU A 41 11.74 -6.32 -2.10
CA LEU A 41 11.21 -5.32 -1.18
C LEU A 41 12.33 -4.44 -0.61
N ALA A 42 13.45 -5.04 -0.20
CA ALA A 42 14.60 -4.31 0.33
C ALA A 42 15.23 -3.36 -0.71
N ASN A 43 15.17 -3.72 -2.00
CA ASN A 43 15.66 -2.85 -3.08
C ASN A 43 14.85 -1.54 -3.20
N PHE A 44 13.54 -1.54 -2.90
CA PHE A 44 12.75 -0.31 -2.89
C PHE A 44 13.17 0.66 -1.79
N ALA A 45 13.66 0.14 -0.65
CA ALA A 45 14.08 0.97 0.48
C ALA A 45 15.19 1.97 0.13
N ARG A 46 16.09 1.63 -0.81
CA ARG A 46 17.17 2.53 -1.27
C ARG A 46 16.65 3.80 -1.96
N MET A 47 15.43 3.77 -2.49
CA MET A 47 14.79 4.87 -3.20
C MET A 47 13.81 5.65 -2.32
N ASP A 48 13.53 5.15 -1.11
CA ASP A 48 12.53 5.73 -0.21
C ASP A 48 13.14 6.83 0.67
N PRO A 49 12.80 8.13 0.43
CA PRO A 49 13.35 9.23 1.22
C PRO A 49 12.99 9.15 2.71
N ALA A 50 11.85 8.51 3.06
CA ALA A 50 11.45 8.36 4.45
C ALA A 50 12.35 7.37 5.20
N LEU A 51 12.80 6.30 4.53
CA LEU A 51 13.75 5.36 5.10
C LEU A 51 15.17 5.93 5.11
N GLN A 52 15.58 6.65 4.06
CA GLN A 52 16.87 7.33 4.01
C GLN A 52 17.02 8.34 5.16
N ALA A 53 15.98 9.12 5.46
CA ALA A 53 15.95 10.04 6.60
C ALA A 53 16.11 9.34 7.96
N ARG A 54 15.80 8.03 8.03
CA ARG A 54 16.00 7.18 9.22
C ARG A 54 17.36 6.46 9.21
N GLY A 55 18.26 6.78 8.27
CA GLY A 55 19.56 6.12 8.13
C GLY A 55 19.50 4.72 7.50
N ILE A 56 18.38 4.33 6.89
CA ILE A 56 18.22 3.04 6.23
C ILE A 56 18.58 3.18 4.75
N ALA A 57 19.72 2.63 4.35
CA ALA A 57 20.22 2.77 2.98
C ALA A 57 19.61 1.76 1.98
N GLY A 58 18.99 0.66 2.45
CA GLY A 58 18.55 -0.44 1.59
C GLY A 58 19.74 -1.23 1.01
N LEU A 59 19.50 -1.96 -0.08
CA LEU A 59 20.54 -2.72 -0.78
C LEU A 59 21.24 -1.85 -1.83
N THR A 60 22.55 -2.01 -1.98
CA THR A 60 23.40 -1.20 -2.88
C THR A 60 23.08 -1.40 -4.36
N HIS A 61 22.65 -2.59 -4.75
CA HIS A 61 22.38 -2.95 -6.14
C HIS A 61 20.91 -3.33 -6.32
N GLY A 62 20.17 -2.52 -7.06
CA GLY A 62 18.79 -2.81 -7.47
C GLY A 62 18.70 -3.09 -8.97
N ALA A 63 17.60 -3.68 -9.42
CA ALA A 63 17.33 -3.89 -10.82
C ALA A 63 16.60 -2.68 -11.41
N LYS A 64 16.81 -2.42 -12.70
CA LYS A 64 16.13 -1.35 -13.45
C LYS A 64 14.60 -1.37 -13.28
N GLY A 65 14.01 -2.57 -13.20
CA GLY A 65 12.56 -2.71 -13.03
C GLY A 65 12.00 -2.19 -11.69
N GLU A 66 12.81 -2.12 -10.61
CA GLU A 66 12.38 -1.45 -9.37
C GLU A 66 12.38 0.08 -9.55
N GLU A 67 13.40 0.61 -10.24
CA GLU A 67 13.51 2.04 -10.54
C GLU A 67 12.38 2.51 -11.45
N ASP A 68 12.03 1.71 -12.46
CA ASP A 68 10.95 2.02 -13.39
C ASP A 68 9.61 2.08 -12.66
N VAL A 69 9.31 1.13 -11.77
CA VAL A 69 8.09 1.15 -10.96
C VAL A 69 8.08 2.34 -10.00
N TRP A 70 9.20 2.63 -9.34
CA TRP A 70 9.31 3.78 -8.44
C TRP A 70 9.05 5.09 -9.17
N ARG A 71 9.66 5.28 -10.33
CA ARG A 71 9.52 6.46 -11.18
C ARG A 71 8.09 6.61 -11.70
N ALA A 72 7.47 5.50 -12.14
CA ALA A 72 6.07 5.49 -12.56
C ALA A 72 5.14 5.90 -11.42
N PHE A 73 5.39 5.41 -10.19
CA PHE A 73 4.60 5.77 -9.00
C PHE A 73 4.76 7.26 -8.63
N GLN A 74 5.95 7.83 -8.79
CA GLN A 74 6.15 9.27 -8.60
C GLN A 74 5.42 10.13 -9.64
N ALA A 75 5.27 9.62 -10.87
CA ALA A 75 4.57 10.30 -11.95
C ALA A 75 3.04 10.22 -11.81
N ASP A 76 2.50 9.04 -11.52
CA ASP A 76 1.06 8.79 -11.29
C ASP A 76 0.85 7.69 -10.25
N ALA A 77 0.80 8.10 -8.98
CA ALA A 77 0.64 7.19 -7.87
C ALA A 77 -0.70 6.44 -7.92
N GLU A 78 -1.79 7.11 -8.32
CA GLU A 78 -3.13 6.51 -8.36
C GLU A 78 -3.22 5.41 -9.44
N ALA A 79 -2.64 5.63 -10.61
CA ALA A 79 -2.63 4.63 -11.68
C ALA A 79 -1.80 3.40 -11.29
N VAL A 80 -0.61 3.60 -10.71
CA VAL A 80 0.28 2.49 -10.30
C VAL A 80 -0.32 1.71 -9.13
N ALA A 81 -0.92 2.38 -8.15
CA ALA A 81 -1.60 1.73 -7.04
C ALA A 81 -2.76 0.87 -7.54
N PHE A 82 -3.66 1.44 -8.34
CA PHE A 82 -4.79 0.72 -8.91
C PHE A 82 -4.35 -0.49 -9.73
N GLU A 83 -3.40 -0.33 -10.62
CA GLU A 83 -2.89 -1.43 -11.46
C GLU A 83 -2.23 -2.53 -10.62
N SER A 84 -1.52 -2.15 -9.55
CA SER A 84 -0.92 -3.12 -8.64
C SER A 84 -1.95 -3.97 -7.89
N GLU A 85 -3.06 -3.36 -7.45
CA GLU A 85 -4.17 -4.07 -6.82
C GLU A 85 -4.91 -4.98 -7.82
N ARG A 86 -5.17 -4.46 -9.03
CA ARG A 86 -5.79 -5.23 -10.10
C ARG A 86 -4.98 -6.48 -10.44
N LEU A 87 -3.68 -6.33 -10.59
CA LEU A 87 -2.79 -7.46 -10.86
C LEU A 87 -2.72 -8.44 -9.69
N LEU A 88 -2.76 -7.95 -8.44
CA LEU A 88 -2.80 -8.80 -7.24
C LEU A 88 -4.10 -9.60 -7.18
N ALA A 89 -5.24 -8.97 -7.43
CA ALA A 89 -6.53 -9.62 -7.48
C ALA A 89 -6.56 -10.73 -8.55
N GLN A 90 -6.03 -10.44 -9.75
CA GLN A 90 -5.89 -11.42 -10.82
C GLN A 90 -5.02 -12.61 -10.40
N ARG A 91 -3.90 -12.38 -9.72
CA ARG A 91 -3.03 -13.47 -9.23
C ARG A 91 -3.65 -14.29 -8.11
N ARG A 92 -4.53 -13.68 -7.32
CA ARG A 92 -5.33 -14.35 -6.28
C ARG A 92 -6.56 -15.07 -6.83
N GLU A 93 -6.89 -14.89 -8.11
CA GLU A 93 -8.12 -15.38 -8.74
C GLU A 93 -9.38 -14.89 -8.00
N LYS A 94 -9.37 -13.62 -7.58
CA LYS A 94 -10.46 -12.97 -6.85
C LYS A 94 -10.94 -11.71 -7.57
N PRO A 95 -12.22 -11.34 -7.45
CA PRO A 95 -12.69 -10.01 -7.84
C PRO A 95 -11.85 -8.92 -7.19
N LEU A 96 -11.66 -7.80 -7.90
CA LEU A 96 -10.83 -6.69 -7.43
C LEU A 96 -11.36 -6.12 -6.12
N GLU A 97 -12.67 -5.96 -6.00
CA GLU A 97 -13.36 -5.45 -4.83
C GLU A 97 -13.10 -6.33 -3.60
N VAL A 98 -13.20 -7.65 -3.76
CA VAL A 98 -12.92 -8.62 -2.70
C VAL A 98 -11.44 -8.59 -2.30
N SER A 99 -10.53 -8.50 -3.29
CA SER A 99 -9.09 -8.43 -3.02
C SER A 99 -8.67 -7.15 -2.32
N ALA A 100 -9.39 -6.05 -2.55
CA ALA A 100 -9.16 -4.73 -1.97
C ALA A 100 -9.97 -4.47 -0.69
N ASP A 101 -10.72 -5.48 -0.19
CA ASP A 101 -11.55 -5.39 1.01
C ASP A 101 -12.61 -4.27 0.91
N ILE A 102 -13.28 -4.20 -0.24
CA ILE A 102 -14.35 -3.23 -0.53
C ILE A 102 -15.69 -3.95 -0.38
N ASP A 103 -16.60 -3.37 0.41
CA ASP A 103 -17.96 -3.88 0.54
C ASP A 103 -18.77 -3.54 -0.72
N ASP A 104 -19.34 -4.55 -1.36
CA ASP A 104 -20.13 -4.40 -2.59
C ASP A 104 -21.40 -3.56 -2.36
N ARG A 105 -21.91 -3.53 -1.11
CA ARG A 105 -23.06 -2.70 -0.72
C ARG A 105 -22.80 -1.20 -0.83
N ASP A 106 -21.54 -0.80 -0.81
CA ASP A 106 -21.11 0.61 -0.94
C ASP A 106 -20.86 1.01 -2.39
N LEU A 107 -21.15 0.14 -3.36
CA LEU A 107 -20.88 0.36 -4.77
C LEU A 107 -22.18 0.55 -5.58
N PRO A 108 -22.17 1.40 -6.61
CA PRO A 108 -23.24 1.45 -7.61
C PRO A 108 -23.43 0.07 -8.26
N ALA A 109 -24.66 -0.21 -8.75
CA ALA A 109 -25.01 -1.53 -9.28
C ALA A 109 -24.12 -1.90 -10.48
N ASP A 110 -23.92 -1.01 -11.45
CA ASP A 110 -23.18 -1.26 -12.68
C ASP A 110 -22.71 0.01 -13.39
N GLY A 111 -22.07 -0.18 -14.55
CA GLY A 111 -21.71 0.89 -15.47
C GLY A 111 -20.47 1.71 -15.10
N LYS A 112 -20.27 2.82 -15.82
CA LYS A 112 -19.09 3.71 -15.67
C LYS A 112 -18.97 4.32 -14.28
N GLU A 113 -20.11 4.55 -13.63
CA GLU A 113 -20.15 5.09 -12.27
C GLU A 113 -19.53 4.08 -11.30
N ARG A 114 -19.91 2.79 -11.38
CA ARG A 114 -19.32 1.72 -10.59
C ARG A 114 -17.81 1.65 -10.80
N GLU A 115 -17.35 1.62 -12.05
CA GLU A 115 -15.91 1.59 -12.36
C GLU A 115 -15.14 2.75 -11.72
N SER A 116 -15.70 3.95 -11.78
CA SER A 116 -15.12 5.14 -11.17
C SER A 116 -15.04 5.03 -9.64
N VAL A 117 -16.12 4.60 -9.00
CA VAL A 117 -16.18 4.41 -7.54
C VAL A 117 -15.22 3.30 -7.11
N VAL A 118 -15.20 2.16 -7.79
CA VAL A 118 -14.25 1.07 -7.51
C VAL A 118 -12.82 1.56 -7.58
N ARG A 119 -12.44 2.31 -8.61
CA ARG A 119 -11.09 2.88 -8.73
C ARG A 119 -10.73 3.76 -7.53
N VAL A 120 -11.64 4.63 -7.11
CA VAL A 120 -11.42 5.49 -5.93
C VAL A 120 -11.26 4.66 -4.67
N ARG A 121 -12.16 3.68 -4.43
CA ARG A 121 -12.13 2.82 -3.25
C ARG A 121 -10.86 1.96 -3.18
N VAL A 122 -10.42 1.40 -4.31
CA VAL A 122 -9.16 0.65 -4.41
C VAL A 122 -7.97 1.53 -4.00
N ASN A 123 -7.91 2.76 -4.49
CA ASN A 123 -6.85 3.69 -4.14
C ASN A 123 -6.92 4.13 -2.65
N GLN A 124 -8.12 4.29 -2.10
CA GLN A 124 -8.29 4.53 -0.66
C GLN A 124 -7.84 3.35 0.19
N SER A 125 -8.15 2.11 -0.21
CA SER A 125 -7.67 0.89 0.45
C SER A 125 -6.14 0.79 0.37
N PHE A 126 -5.54 1.11 -0.77
CA PHE A 126 -4.09 1.18 -0.91
C PHE A 126 -3.47 2.24 0.03
N PHE A 127 -4.04 3.45 0.07
CA PHE A 127 -3.61 4.50 1.00
C PHE A 127 -3.68 4.03 2.46
N ARG A 128 -4.81 3.41 2.85
CA ARG A 128 -4.96 2.83 4.19
C ARG A 128 -3.81 1.86 4.50
N GLY A 129 -3.51 0.94 3.61
CA GLY A 129 -2.40 0.00 3.78
C GLY A 129 -1.06 0.70 3.99
N ARG A 130 -0.78 1.77 3.23
CA ARG A 130 0.44 2.59 3.38
C ARG A 130 0.51 3.30 4.73
N ILE A 131 -0.60 3.92 5.16
CA ILE A 131 -0.63 4.64 6.44
C ILE A 131 -0.43 3.68 7.61
N LEU A 132 -1.18 2.57 7.63
CA LEU A 132 -1.01 1.58 8.69
C LEU A 132 0.44 1.06 8.75
N SER A 133 1.05 0.80 7.59
CA SER A 133 2.45 0.39 7.50
C SER A 133 3.41 1.46 8.03
N ALA A 134 3.22 2.73 7.66
CA ALA A 134 4.08 3.84 8.06
C ALA A 134 4.06 4.10 9.57
N TYR A 135 2.97 3.74 10.24
CA TYR A 135 2.77 3.89 11.69
C TYR A 135 2.89 2.57 12.46
N ASP A 136 3.49 1.53 11.87
CA ASP A 136 3.66 0.21 12.50
C ASP A 136 2.35 -0.36 13.06
N HIS A 137 1.21 -0.12 12.36
CA HIS A 137 -0.14 -0.51 12.77
C HIS A 137 -0.54 0.01 14.16
N ARG A 138 -0.19 1.27 14.48
CA ARG A 138 -0.50 1.92 15.75
C ARG A 138 -1.11 3.29 15.53
N CYS A 139 -2.10 3.61 16.36
CA CYS A 139 -2.60 4.99 16.46
C CYS A 139 -1.48 5.93 16.92
N CYS A 140 -1.24 7.02 16.18
CA CYS A 140 -0.16 7.97 16.48
C CYS A 140 -0.39 8.78 17.76
N VAL A 141 -1.63 8.81 18.28
CA VAL A 141 -1.99 9.53 19.52
C VAL A 141 -1.94 8.61 20.74
N THR A 142 -2.55 7.42 20.65
CA THR A 142 -2.74 6.53 21.80
C THR A 142 -1.84 5.31 21.82
N GLY A 143 -1.19 5.00 20.67
CA GLY A 143 -0.44 3.75 20.51
C GLY A 143 -1.32 2.49 20.36
N LEU A 144 -2.66 2.62 20.33
CA LEU A 144 -3.57 1.49 20.13
C LEU A 144 -3.20 0.72 18.85
N ALA A 145 -3.08 -0.61 18.95
CA ALA A 145 -2.63 -1.49 17.87
C ALA A 145 -3.68 -2.57 17.55
N VAL A 146 -4.94 -2.15 17.41
CA VAL A 146 -6.06 -3.01 16.96
C VAL A 146 -6.44 -2.57 15.57
N PRO A 147 -6.05 -3.31 14.48
CA PRO A 147 -6.19 -2.87 13.10
C PRO A 147 -7.62 -2.50 12.69
N GLU A 148 -8.62 -3.20 13.24
CA GLU A 148 -10.04 -2.98 12.97
C GLU A 148 -10.54 -1.62 13.49
N LEU A 149 -9.88 -1.07 14.49
CA LEU A 149 -10.19 0.23 15.09
C LEU A 149 -9.31 1.37 14.55
N LEU A 150 -8.35 1.07 13.67
CA LEU A 150 -7.48 2.08 13.07
C LEU A 150 -8.08 2.66 11.80
N VAL A 151 -7.94 3.96 11.64
CA VAL A 151 -8.36 4.73 10.47
C VAL A 151 -7.14 5.40 9.85
N ALA A 152 -7.04 5.39 8.52
CA ALA A 152 -6.09 6.20 7.77
C ALA A 152 -6.75 7.53 7.41
N SER A 153 -6.49 8.54 8.22
CA SER A 153 -7.07 9.88 8.07
C SER A 153 -6.19 10.76 7.18
N HIS A 154 -6.79 11.45 6.21
CA HIS A 154 -6.08 12.43 5.39
C HIS A 154 -5.95 13.76 6.12
N ILE A 155 -4.73 14.33 6.15
CA ILE A 155 -4.49 15.70 6.67
C ILE A 155 -5.12 16.72 5.73
N ARG A 156 -4.82 16.62 4.43
CA ARG A 156 -5.53 17.38 3.38
C ARG A 156 -6.56 16.46 2.72
N PRO A 157 -7.84 16.84 2.70
CA PRO A 157 -8.90 15.96 2.20
C PRO A 157 -8.65 15.43 0.79
N TRP A 158 -9.11 14.19 0.55
CA TRP A 158 -8.98 13.49 -0.74
C TRP A 158 -9.44 14.33 -1.95
N SER A 159 -10.51 15.10 -1.77
CA SER A 159 -11.09 15.96 -2.83
C SER A 159 -10.22 17.17 -3.16
N MET A 160 -9.39 17.65 -2.21
CA MET A 160 -8.69 18.94 -2.33
C MET A 160 -7.25 18.80 -2.84
N ASP A 161 -6.60 17.68 -2.60
CA ASP A 161 -5.17 17.51 -2.92
C ASP A 161 -4.91 16.21 -3.67
N ARG A 162 -5.21 16.23 -4.98
CA ARG A 162 -5.04 15.05 -5.86
C ARG A 162 -3.60 14.52 -5.86
N ALA A 163 -2.61 15.40 -5.86
CA ALA A 163 -1.21 15.00 -5.94
C ALA A 163 -0.73 14.22 -4.68
N ASN A 164 -1.37 14.46 -3.53
CA ASN A 164 -0.99 13.86 -2.26
C ASN A 164 -1.98 12.81 -1.74
N ARG A 165 -2.92 12.35 -2.55
CA ARG A 165 -3.92 11.34 -2.13
C ARG A 165 -3.28 10.06 -1.60
N LEU A 166 -2.19 9.61 -2.20
CA LEU A 166 -1.48 8.40 -1.80
C LEU A 166 -0.15 8.67 -1.08
N ASN A 167 0.14 9.94 -0.78
CA ASN A 167 1.35 10.31 -0.06
C ASN A 167 1.19 10.00 1.45
N PRO A 168 2.03 9.15 2.06
CA PRO A 168 1.93 8.83 3.48
C PRO A 168 2.18 10.04 4.40
N ARG A 169 2.86 11.09 3.92
CA ARG A 169 3.02 12.36 4.67
C ARG A 169 1.73 13.19 4.74
N ASN A 170 0.74 12.86 3.92
CA ASN A 170 -0.60 13.46 3.96
C ASN A 170 -1.59 12.61 4.77
N GLY A 171 -1.11 11.77 5.68
CA GLY A 171 -2.00 10.90 6.44
C GLY A 171 -1.54 10.62 7.86
N LEU A 172 -2.51 10.37 8.73
CA LEU A 172 -2.33 9.96 10.11
C LEU A 172 -2.99 8.60 10.33
N CYS A 173 -2.36 7.74 11.13
CA CYS A 173 -2.98 6.54 11.65
C CYS A 173 -3.65 6.89 12.98
N LEU A 174 -4.96 6.96 12.99
CA LEU A 174 -5.76 7.31 14.17
C LEU A 174 -6.63 6.11 14.59
N ASN A 175 -7.02 6.05 15.85
CA ASN A 175 -8.16 5.23 16.20
C ASN A 175 -9.47 5.93 15.81
N ALA A 176 -10.55 5.18 15.66
CA ALA A 176 -11.83 5.69 15.16
C ALA A 176 -12.45 6.79 16.04
N LEU A 177 -12.08 6.90 17.32
CA LEU A 177 -12.55 7.99 18.20
C LEU A 177 -11.82 9.30 17.89
N HIS A 178 -10.50 9.26 17.71
CA HIS A 178 -9.70 10.46 17.41
C HIS A 178 -9.85 10.93 15.96
N ASP A 179 -10.23 10.06 15.04
CA ASP A 179 -10.52 10.44 13.65
C ASP A 179 -11.79 11.30 13.54
N ARG A 180 -12.72 11.17 14.51
CA ARG A 180 -14.00 11.89 14.53
C ARG A 180 -14.01 13.11 15.46
N ALA A 181 -12.94 13.33 16.21
CA ALA A 181 -12.82 14.45 17.12
C ALA A 181 -12.25 15.69 16.42
#